data_68e8ccbadd660081467c5a41ebcfc778
#
_entry.id   68e8ccbadd660081467c5a41ebcfc778
#
_cell.length_a   1.000
_cell.length_b   1.000
_cell.length_c   1.000
_cell.angle_alpha   90.00
_cell.angle_beta   90.00
_cell.angle_gamma   90.00
#
_symmetry.space_group_name_H-M   'P 1'
#
loop_
_entity.id
_entity.type
_entity.pdbx_description
1 polymer ?
#
loop_
_entity_poly.entity_id
_entity_poly.type
_entity_poly.pdbx_seq_one_letter_code
_entity_poly.pdbx_strand_id
1 'polypeptide(L)'
;MLHTNNPIIKHKAGLLNLAEELGNVSKACKVMGFSRDTFYRYQELTQEGGVDALINRSKRTPNVKNRVDSATEKTVLDYALEQPAHGQHRTSNELRKIGVFVSGSGVRSIWLRHGVESFKKRLQALEEKVANEGILLTDSQIAALERKKIDDEASGEIETHHPGYLGSQDTFYVGNLKGVGRIYQQTFVDTYSKVAFAKLYISKTPITSADLLNDKVLPFFTQQQLPMLRILTDRGTEYCGRMDQHDYQLYLAINDIDHTKTKAQSPQTNGICERFHKTILQEFYQVTFRKKLYVTLEELQKDLDEWMKYYNNARTHQGKVCCGRTPMETLLGGKKVWAEKNLAQI
;
A
#
# COMPACT_ATOMS: atom_id res chain seq x y z
N MET A 1 -14.52 -44.11 20.89
CA MET A 1 -14.75 -42.65 20.84
C MET A 1 -13.60 -41.93 20.15
N LEU A 2 -13.91 -41.10 19.17
CA LEU A 2 -12.94 -40.29 18.41
C LEU A 2 -12.63 -39.00 19.17
N HIS A 3 -11.38 -38.76 19.54
CA HIS A 3 -10.96 -37.55 20.22
C HIS A 3 -10.22 -36.61 19.27
N THR A 4 -10.58 -35.33 19.29
CA THR A 4 -9.90 -34.29 18.52
C THR A 4 -9.92 -32.95 19.26
N ASN A 5 -8.77 -32.27 19.25
CA ASN A 5 -8.65 -30.91 19.76
C ASN A 5 -8.89 -29.84 18.65
N ASN A 6 -9.10 -30.28 17.40
CA ASN A 6 -9.32 -29.39 16.28
C ASN A 6 -10.78 -28.90 16.26
N PRO A 7 -11.04 -27.58 16.49
CA PRO A 7 -12.38 -27.03 16.56
C PRO A 7 -13.16 -27.17 15.26
N ILE A 8 -12.47 -27.26 14.09
CA ILE A 8 -13.09 -27.34 12.76
C ILE A 8 -13.81 -28.68 12.55
N ILE A 9 -13.27 -29.77 13.08
CA ILE A 9 -13.81 -31.11 12.90
C ILE A 9 -14.51 -31.69 14.15
N LYS A 10 -14.47 -30.97 15.26
CA LYS A 10 -15.06 -31.39 16.52
C LYS A 10 -16.54 -31.79 16.38
N HIS A 11 -17.32 -31.03 15.62
CA HIS A 11 -18.72 -31.34 15.32
C HIS A 11 -18.89 -32.62 14.49
N LYS A 12 -18.00 -32.90 13.55
CA LYS A 12 -18.07 -34.10 12.71
C LYS A 12 -17.70 -35.35 13.50
N ALA A 13 -16.64 -35.27 14.31
CA ALA A 13 -16.27 -36.35 15.24
C ALA A 13 -17.36 -36.57 16.28
N GLY A 14 -18.00 -35.51 16.81
CA GLY A 14 -19.09 -35.55 17.72
C GLY A 14 -20.33 -36.31 17.18
N LEU A 15 -20.63 -36.18 15.89
CA LEU A 15 -21.71 -36.93 15.25
C LEU A 15 -21.44 -38.44 15.26
N LEU A 16 -20.19 -38.84 14.95
CA LEU A 16 -19.81 -40.26 14.97
C LEU A 16 -19.85 -40.85 16.36
N ASN A 17 -19.32 -40.13 17.35
CA ASN A 17 -19.38 -40.56 18.78
C ASN A 17 -20.79 -40.64 19.29
N LEU A 18 -21.66 -39.67 19.01
CA LEU A 18 -23.06 -39.69 19.44
C LEU A 18 -23.83 -40.86 18.84
N ALA A 19 -23.54 -41.23 17.60
CA ALA A 19 -24.18 -42.41 16.99
C ALA A 19 -23.74 -43.72 17.64
N GLU A 20 -22.48 -43.80 18.04
CA GLU A 20 -21.92 -44.92 18.79
C GLU A 20 -22.58 -45.04 20.21
N GLU A 21 -22.67 -43.93 20.93
CA GLU A 21 -23.32 -43.87 22.27
C GLU A 21 -24.79 -44.21 22.23
N LEU A 22 -25.51 -43.71 21.22
CA LEU A 22 -26.98 -43.98 21.10
C LEU A 22 -27.30 -45.33 20.46
N GLY A 23 -26.32 -46.03 19.90
CA GLY A 23 -26.56 -47.24 19.10
C GLY A 23 -27.50 -47.02 17.90
N ASN A 24 -27.74 -45.73 17.52
CA ASN A 24 -28.74 -45.39 16.48
C ASN A 24 -28.33 -44.19 15.66
N VAL A 25 -27.88 -44.46 14.45
CA VAL A 25 -27.44 -43.43 13.48
C VAL A 25 -28.54 -42.43 13.14
N SER A 26 -29.76 -42.91 12.91
CA SER A 26 -30.87 -42.00 12.55
C SER A 26 -31.21 -41.01 13.67
N LYS A 27 -31.15 -41.45 14.92
CA LYS A 27 -31.41 -40.57 16.06
C LYS A 27 -30.28 -39.56 16.25
N ALA A 28 -29.01 -39.97 16.13
CA ALA A 28 -27.85 -39.08 16.19
C ALA A 28 -27.89 -38.03 15.10
N CYS A 29 -28.17 -38.42 13.85
CA CYS A 29 -28.32 -37.51 12.74
C CYS A 29 -29.44 -36.48 12.96
N LYS A 30 -30.59 -36.91 13.48
CA LYS A 30 -31.73 -36.03 13.78
C LYS A 30 -31.38 -35.00 14.85
N VAL A 31 -30.68 -35.43 15.92
CA VAL A 31 -30.24 -34.55 17.02
C VAL A 31 -29.24 -33.52 16.55
N MET A 32 -28.27 -33.92 15.73
CA MET A 32 -27.19 -33.07 15.26
C MET A 32 -27.50 -32.29 13.94
N GLY A 33 -28.69 -32.49 13.35
CA GLY A 33 -29.11 -31.81 12.14
C GLY A 33 -28.39 -32.25 10.87
N PHE A 34 -27.88 -33.48 10.78
CA PHE A 34 -27.20 -34.04 9.63
C PHE A 34 -28.02 -35.10 8.89
N SER A 35 -27.76 -35.29 7.60
CA SER A 35 -28.30 -36.42 6.85
C SER A 35 -27.54 -37.72 7.17
N ARG A 36 -28.22 -38.87 6.97
CA ARG A 36 -27.56 -40.19 7.10
C ARG A 36 -26.42 -40.36 6.14
N ASP A 37 -26.53 -39.84 4.88
CA ASP A 37 -25.48 -39.90 3.89
C ASP A 37 -24.22 -39.14 4.36
N THR A 38 -24.42 -38.02 5.07
CA THR A 38 -23.30 -37.27 5.65
C THR A 38 -22.60 -38.04 6.75
N PHE A 39 -23.37 -38.81 7.55
CA PHE A 39 -22.81 -39.68 8.59
C PHE A 39 -21.92 -40.78 7.97
N TYR A 40 -22.46 -41.55 7.02
CA TYR A 40 -21.71 -42.64 6.38
C TYR A 40 -20.45 -42.13 5.66
N ARG A 41 -20.54 -41.00 4.98
CA ARG A 41 -19.37 -40.37 4.37
C ARG A 41 -18.29 -39.97 5.42
N TYR A 42 -18.67 -39.46 6.60
CA TYR A 42 -17.73 -39.18 7.66
C TYR A 42 -17.13 -40.45 8.27
N GLN A 43 -17.91 -41.49 8.39
CA GLN A 43 -17.47 -42.80 8.86
C GLN A 43 -16.41 -43.38 7.92
N GLU A 44 -16.69 -43.40 6.62
CA GLU A 44 -15.77 -43.86 5.57
C GLU A 44 -14.45 -43.06 5.62
N LEU A 45 -14.51 -41.74 5.61
CA LEU A 45 -13.33 -40.88 5.72
C LEU A 45 -12.50 -41.18 6.98
N THR A 46 -13.16 -41.46 8.11
CA THR A 46 -12.47 -41.77 9.34
C THR A 46 -11.82 -43.14 9.34
N GLN A 47 -12.43 -44.10 8.65
CA GLN A 47 -11.87 -45.47 8.47
C GLN A 47 -10.63 -45.43 7.57
N GLU A 48 -10.62 -44.60 6.51
CA GLU A 48 -9.52 -44.50 5.55
C GLU A 48 -8.33 -43.69 6.07
N GLY A 49 -8.57 -42.60 6.77
CA GLY A 49 -7.52 -41.61 7.12
C GLY A 49 -7.56 -41.07 8.54
N GLY A 50 -8.27 -41.73 9.45
CA GLY A 50 -8.40 -41.27 10.84
C GLY A 50 -9.22 -39.98 11.00
N VAL A 51 -9.19 -39.41 12.20
CA VAL A 51 -9.98 -38.21 12.55
C VAL A 51 -9.60 -36.98 11.73
N ASP A 52 -8.34 -36.87 11.32
CA ASP A 52 -7.83 -35.76 10.52
C ASP A 52 -8.35 -35.77 9.07
N ALA A 53 -8.82 -36.91 8.56
CA ALA A 53 -9.48 -36.99 7.26
C ALA A 53 -10.82 -36.23 7.22
N LEU A 54 -11.41 -35.91 8.38
CA LEU A 54 -12.62 -35.08 8.49
C LEU A 54 -12.36 -33.60 8.20
N ILE A 55 -11.10 -33.15 8.06
CA ILE A 55 -10.79 -31.81 7.61
C ILE A 55 -11.27 -31.65 6.16
N ASN A 56 -12.07 -30.61 5.90
CA ASN A 56 -12.50 -30.31 4.54
C ASN A 56 -11.28 -29.99 3.66
N ARG A 57 -10.86 -30.93 2.85
CA ARG A 57 -9.91 -30.66 1.78
C ARG A 57 -10.56 -29.70 0.80
N SER A 58 -9.83 -28.64 0.41
CA SER A 58 -10.30 -27.71 -0.61
C SER A 58 -10.65 -28.50 -1.89
N LYS A 59 -11.90 -28.46 -2.29
CA LYS A 59 -12.36 -29.05 -3.57
C LYS A 59 -11.86 -28.27 -4.80
N ARG A 60 -11.14 -27.17 -4.57
CA ARG A 60 -10.49 -26.39 -5.64
C ARG A 60 -9.16 -27.00 -6.05
N THR A 61 -9.12 -28.28 -6.37
CA THR A 61 -8.09 -28.82 -7.24
C THR A 61 -8.33 -28.23 -8.63
N PRO A 62 -7.34 -27.57 -9.25
CA PRO A 62 -7.45 -27.11 -10.62
C PRO A 62 -7.92 -28.28 -11.49
N ASN A 63 -8.88 -28.04 -12.39
CA ASN A 63 -9.48 -29.10 -13.22
C ASN A 63 -8.38 -29.75 -14.07
N VAL A 64 -7.89 -30.90 -13.63
CA VAL A 64 -6.72 -31.58 -14.23
C VAL A 64 -7.02 -32.07 -15.66
N LYS A 65 -8.31 -32.32 -15.99
CA LYS A 65 -8.71 -32.84 -17.30
C LYS A 65 -8.44 -31.87 -18.47
N ASN A 66 -8.45 -30.56 -18.23
CA ASN A 66 -8.24 -29.53 -19.26
C ASN A 66 -6.93 -28.76 -19.05
N ARG A 67 -6.00 -29.31 -18.31
CA ARG A 67 -4.69 -28.68 -18.11
C ARG A 67 -3.86 -28.86 -19.39
N VAL A 68 -3.32 -27.78 -19.92
CA VAL A 68 -2.34 -27.80 -21.02
C VAL A 68 -1.08 -28.55 -20.59
N ASP A 69 -0.35 -29.09 -21.53
CA ASP A 69 0.93 -29.75 -21.29
C ASP A 69 1.96 -28.79 -20.65
N SER A 70 2.95 -29.37 -19.99
CA SER A 70 3.96 -28.60 -19.25
C SER A 70 4.84 -27.72 -20.15
N ALA A 71 5.06 -28.12 -21.39
CA ALA A 71 5.82 -27.36 -22.37
C ALA A 71 5.08 -26.08 -22.77
N THR A 72 3.77 -26.19 -23.08
CA THR A 72 2.91 -25.02 -23.33
C THR A 72 2.81 -24.11 -22.11
N GLU A 73 2.68 -24.67 -20.91
CA GLU A 73 2.63 -23.88 -19.66
C GLU A 73 3.91 -23.08 -19.46
N LYS A 74 5.07 -23.70 -19.67
CA LYS A 74 6.38 -23.03 -19.62
C LYS A 74 6.49 -21.91 -20.64
N THR A 75 6.10 -22.14 -21.90
CA THR A 75 6.14 -21.12 -22.96
C THR A 75 5.27 -19.90 -22.60
N VAL A 76 4.10 -20.12 -22.00
CA VAL A 76 3.23 -19.03 -21.53
C VAL A 76 3.89 -18.22 -20.41
N LEU A 77 4.63 -18.86 -19.51
CA LEU A 77 5.34 -18.20 -18.41
C LEU A 77 6.57 -17.44 -18.91
N ASP A 78 7.37 -18.05 -19.78
CA ASP A 78 8.54 -17.41 -20.39
C ASP A 78 8.12 -16.14 -21.14
N TYR A 79 7.04 -16.22 -21.94
CA TYR A 79 6.47 -15.07 -22.63
C TYR A 79 5.96 -14.00 -21.67
N ALA A 80 5.38 -14.38 -20.52
CA ALA A 80 4.89 -13.43 -19.52
C ALA A 80 6.02 -12.63 -18.86
N LEU A 81 7.21 -13.21 -18.75
CA LEU A 81 8.41 -12.54 -18.26
C LEU A 81 9.10 -11.72 -19.35
N GLU A 82 9.07 -12.20 -20.60
CA GLU A 82 9.61 -11.47 -21.73
C GLU A 82 8.80 -10.22 -22.04
N GLN A 83 7.46 -10.31 -22.00
CA GLN A 83 6.52 -9.23 -22.30
C GLN A 83 5.57 -8.96 -21.12
N PRO A 84 6.07 -8.47 -19.96
CA PRO A 84 5.26 -8.35 -18.74
C PRO A 84 4.08 -7.39 -18.86
N ALA A 85 4.14 -6.44 -19.81
CA ALA A 85 3.05 -5.48 -20.06
C ALA A 85 1.87 -6.06 -20.83
N HIS A 86 2.01 -7.27 -21.45
CA HIS A 86 0.94 -7.85 -22.24
C HIS A 86 -0.11 -8.50 -21.33
N GLY A 87 -1.40 -8.17 -21.59
CA GLY A 87 -2.54 -8.79 -20.91
C GLY A 87 -2.86 -10.19 -21.50
N GLN A 88 -3.66 -10.97 -20.80
CA GLN A 88 -3.99 -12.36 -21.14
C GLN A 88 -4.44 -12.59 -22.60
N HIS A 89 -5.25 -11.70 -23.16
CA HIS A 89 -5.75 -11.83 -24.54
C HIS A 89 -4.65 -11.52 -25.56
N ARG A 90 -3.83 -10.49 -25.31
CA ARG A 90 -2.70 -10.18 -26.19
C ARG A 90 -1.68 -11.29 -26.17
N THR A 91 -1.32 -11.81 -24.99
CA THR A 91 -0.43 -12.96 -24.83
C THR A 91 -0.95 -14.17 -25.63
N SER A 92 -2.25 -14.51 -25.51
CA SER A 92 -2.87 -15.58 -26.30
C SER A 92 -2.72 -15.37 -27.81
N ASN A 93 -2.91 -14.14 -28.31
CA ASN A 93 -2.79 -13.83 -29.73
C ASN A 93 -1.35 -13.90 -30.23
N GLU A 94 -0.38 -13.42 -29.45
CA GLU A 94 1.03 -13.50 -29.82
C GLU A 94 1.56 -14.94 -29.80
N LEU A 95 1.18 -15.72 -28.78
CA LEU A 95 1.53 -17.14 -28.72
C LEU A 95 0.96 -17.94 -29.90
N ARG A 96 -0.23 -17.58 -30.39
CA ARG A 96 -0.82 -18.20 -31.58
C ARG A 96 0.03 -18.02 -32.85
N LYS A 97 0.73 -16.89 -32.98
CA LYS A 97 1.63 -16.61 -34.12
C LYS A 97 2.83 -17.56 -34.16
N ILE A 98 3.25 -18.07 -33.01
CA ILE A 98 4.34 -19.06 -32.86
C ILE A 98 3.83 -20.49 -32.72
N GLY A 99 2.54 -20.74 -33.06
CA GLY A 99 1.95 -22.09 -33.08
C GLY A 99 1.46 -22.61 -31.72
N VAL A 100 1.45 -21.78 -30.67
CA VAL A 100 0.95 -22.18 -29.34
C VAL A 100 -0.47 -21.68 -29.15
N PHE A 101 -1.42 -22.65 -29.10
CA PHE A 101 -2.86 -22.37 -29.04
C PHE A 101 -3.39 -22.45 -27.60
N VAL A 102 -3.42 -21.32 -26.90
CA VAL A 102 -4.00 -21.19 -25.55
C VAL A 102 -4.97 -20.01 -25.54
N SER A 103 -6.17 -20.20 -25.02
CA SER A 103 -7.14 -19.11 -24.89
C SER A 103 -6.70 -18.07 -23.84
N GLY A 104 -7.21 -16.84 -23.92
CA GLY A 104 -6.90 -15.80 -22.92
C GLY A 104 -7.27 -16.22 -21.49
N SER A 105 -8.38 -16.98 -21.31
CA SER A 105 -8.75 -17.56 -20.01
C SER A 105 -7.78 -18.67 -19.58
N GLY A 106 -7.27 -19.46 -20.53
CA GLY A 106 -6.22 -20.47 -20.28
C GLY A 106 -4.91 -19.80 -19.80
N VAL A 107 -4.46 -18.75 -20.49
CA VAL A 107 -3.31 -17.93 -20.07
C VAL A 107 -3.49 -17.41 -18.65
N ARG A 108 -4.66 -16.84 -18.34
CA ARG A 108 -4.96 -16.35 -16.97
C ARG A 108 -4.92 -17.47 -15.93
N SER A 109 -5.43 -18.65 -16.26
CA SER A 109 -5.42 -19.82 -15.36
C SER A 109 -4.00 -20.30 -15.06
N ILE A 110 -3.12 -20.30 -16.08
CA ILE A 110 -1.68 -20.59 -15.91
C ILE A 110 -1.04 -19.54 -15.00
N TRP A 111 -1.25 -18.25 -15.28
CA TRP A 111 -0.70 -17.18 -14.47
C TRP A 111 -1.12 -17.23 -13.01
N LEU A 112 -2.40 -17.57 -12.73
CA LEU A 112 -2.90 -17.74 -11.36
C LEU A 112 -2.21 -18.89 -10.62
N ARG A 113 -1.93 -20.00 -11.29
CA ARG A 113 -1.23 -21.14 -10.68
C ARG A 113 0.21 -20.80 -10.30
N HIS A 114 0.86 -19.93 -11.08
CA HIS A 114 2.26 -19.55 -10.89
C HIS A 114 2.45 -18.16 -10.22
N GLY A 115 1.36 -17.55 -9.77
CA GLY A 115 1.42 -16.28 -9.02
C GLY A 115 1.85 -15.06 -9.85
N VAL A 116 1.67 -15.08 -11.18
CA VAL A 116 2.06 -14.01 -12.11
C VAL A 116 0.86 -13.37 -12.83
N GLU A 117 -0.33 -13.44 -12.24
CA GLU A 117 -1.59 -13.00 -12.84
C GLU A 117 -1.69 -11.47 -13.03
N SER A 118 -0.97 -10.67 -12.25
CA SER A 118 -0.95 -9.21 -12.37
C SER A 118 0.33 -8.71 -13.01
N PHE A 119 0.28 -7.51 -13.62
CA PHE A 119 1.47 -6.83 -14.17
C PHE A 119 2.56 -6.68 -13.10
N LYS A 120 2.19 -6.21 -11.88
CA LYS A 120 3.12 -6.04 -10.76
C LYS A 120 3.86 -7.33 -10.39
N LYS A 121 3.14 -8.45 -10.32
CA LYS A 121 3.73 -9.77 -10.00
C LYS A 121 4.65 -10.30 -11.11
N ARG A 122 4.31 -10.04 -12.38
CA ARG A 122 5.19 -10.41 -13.50
C ARG A 122 6.50 -9.60 -13.48
N LEU A 123 6.44 -8.31 -13.14
CA LEU A 123 7.63 -7.49 -12.99
C LEU A 123 8.49 -7.95 -11.81
N GLN A 124 7.87 -8.27 -10.67
CA GLN A 124 8.59 -8.80 -9.51
C GLN A 124 9.29 -10.13 -9.85
N ALA A 125 8.62 -11.05 -10.51
CA ALA A 125 9.22 -12.31 -10.96
C ALA A 125 10.36 -12.09 -11.98
N LEU A 126 10.25 -11.07 -12.84
CA LEU A 126 11.32 -10.65 -13.73
C LEU A 126 12.53 -10.09 -12.95
N GLU A 127 12.31 -9.22 -11.98
CA GLU A 127 13.36 -8.66 -11.11
C GLU A 127 14.12 -9.76 -10.36
N GLU A 128 13.38 -10.73 -9.79
CA GLU A 128 13.95 -11.89 -9.09
C GLU A 128 14.80 -12.76 -10.05
N LYS A 129 14.33 -12.98 -11.27
CA LYS A 129 15.05 -13.74 -12.30
C LYS A 129 16.33 -13.04 -12.73
N VAL A 130 16.28 -11.72 -12.94
CA VAL A 130 17.46 -10.90 -13.29
C VAL A 130 18.50 -10.91 -12.16
N ALA A 131 18.05 -10.78 -10.91
CA ALA A 131 18.94 -10.81 -9.75
C ALA A 131 19.65 -12.17 -9.58
N ASN A 132 18.96 -13.27 -9.90
CA ASN A 132 19.51 -14.62 -9.74
C ASN A 132 20.38 -15.09 -10.92
N GLU A 133 20.06 -14.68 -12.14
CA GLU A 133 20.66 -15.22 -13.36
C GLU A 133 21.59 -14.24 -14.10
N GLY A 134 21.64 -12.96 -13.67
CA GLY A 134 22.48 -11.92 -14.28
C GLY A 134 22.15 -11.63 -15.75
N ILE A 135 20.89 -11.82 -16.16
CA ILE A 135 20.43 -11.75 -17.56
C ILE A 135 20.36 -10.28 -18.01
N LEU A 136 20.77 -10.00 -19.24
CA LEU A 136 20.55 -8.72 -19.89
C LEU A 136 19.06 -8.54 -20.20
N LEU A 137 18.50 -7.43 -19.73
CA LEU A 137 17.11 -7.07 -19.98
C LEU A 137 16.90 -6.64 -21.43
N THR A 138 15.78 -7.02 -22.03
CA THR A 138 15.34 -6.49 -23.32
C THR A 138 14.80 -5.08 -23.18
N ASP A 139 14.81 -4.29 -24.27
CA ASP A 139 14.26 -2.90 -24.25
C ASP A 139 12.81 -2.83 -23.77
N SER A 140 12.00 -3.84 -24.08
CA SER A 140 10.61 -3.94 -23.61
C SER A 140 10.51 -4.20 -22.10
N GLN A 141 11.44 -4.95 -21.55
CA GLN A 141 11.53 -5.22 -20.10
C GLN A 141 12.03 -3.99 -19.34
N ILE A 142 13.02 -3.30 -19.87
CA ILE A 142 13.52 -2.02 -19.33
C ILE A 142 12.39 -0.99 -19.31
N ALA A 143 11.68 -0.80 -20.42
CA ALA A 143 10.54 0.12 -20.51
C ALA A 143 9.39 -0.26 -19.56
N ALA A 144 9.17 -1.56 -19.28
CA ALA A 144 8.17 -2.02 -18.33
C ALA A 144 8.58 -1.73 -16.87
N LEU A 145 9.86 -1.90 -16.53
CA LEU A 145 10.41 -1.57 -15.21
C LEU A 145 10.41 -0.06 -14.96
N GLU A 146 10.77 0.75 -15.95
CA GLU A 146 10.69 2.22 -15.88
C GLU A 146 9.24 2.69 -15.69
N ARG A 147 8.28 2.12 -16.42
CA ARG A 147 6.85 2.41 -16.21
C ARG A 147 6.39 2.04 -14.81
N LYS A 148 6.80 0.87 -14.29
CA LYS A 148 6.51 0.48 -12.91
C LYS A 148 7.07 1.51 -11.93
N LYS A 149 8.32 1.92 -12.11
CA LYS A 149 8.96 2.93 -11.26
C LYS A 149 8.19 4.26 -11.29
N ILE A 150 7.81 4.73 -12.48
CA ILE A 150 6.98 5.94 -12.65
C ILE A 150 5.58 5.75 -12.03
N ASP A 151 4.96 4.57 -12.17
CA ASP A 151 3.64 4.27 -11.61
C ASP A 151 3.68 4.14 -10.08
N ASP A 152 4.71 3.54 -9.52
CA ASP A 152 4.92 3.45 -8.07
C ASP A 152 5.24 4.85 -7.49
N GLU A 153 6.02 5.65 -8.18
CA GLU A 153 6.26 7.07 -7.87
C GLU A 153 4.96 7.88 -7.87
N ALA A 154 4.09 7.66 -8.84
CA ALA A 154 2.81 8.37 -8.95
C ALA A 154 1.72 7.82 -8.02
N SER A 155 1.83 6.58 -7.51
CA SER A 155 0.86 5.97 -6.59
C SER A 155 1.13 6.25 -5.11
N GLY A 156 2.22 6.95 -4.79
CA GLY A 156 2.62 7.21 -3.41
C GLY A 156 3.12 5.97 -2.64
N GLU A 157 3.31 4.85 -3.34
CA GLU A 157 4.00 3.65 -2.82
C GLU A 157 5.53 3.74 -3.00
N ILE A 158 6.06 4.96 -3.13
CA ILE A 158 7.50 5.16 -3.28
C ILE A 158 8.21 4.62 -2.05
N GLU A 159 9.07 3.64 -2.25
CA GLU A 159 10.03 3.24 -1.23
C GLU A 159 11.05 4.37 -1.06
N THR A 160 10.83 5.17 -0.05
CA THR A 160 11.73 6.27 0.29
C THR A 160 12.92 5.72 1.05
N HIS A 161 14.09 5.92 0.51
CA HIS A 161 15.33 5.32 1.02
C HIS A 161 15.90 6.02 2.26
N HIS A 162 15.56 7.30 2.45
CA HIS A 162 16.03 8.13 3.57
C HIS A 162 15.09 9.33 3.80
N PRO A 163 15.15 9.99 4.98
CA PRO A 163 14.42 11.24 5.22
C PRO A 163 14.85 12.33 4.22
N GLY A 164 13.89 13.17 3.80
CA GLY A 164 14.14 14.23 2.84
C GLY A 164 14.20 13.79 1.36
N TYR A 165 14.12 12.48 1.07
CA TYR A 165 14.05 12.00 -0.30
C TYR A 165 12.79 12.45 -1.01
N LEU A 166 11.64 12.33 -0.35
CA LEU A 166 10.34 12.75 -0.86
C LEU A 166 9.49 13.31 0.27
N GLY A 167 9.03 14.54 0.10
CA GLY A 167 7.96 15.14 0.88
C GLY A 167 6.62 15.03 0.18
N SER A 168 5.54 14.93 0.93
CA SER A 168 4.16 15.02 0.42
C SER A 168 3.54 16.28 0.97
N GLN A 169 2.99 17.14 0.09
CA GLN A 169 2.34 18.38 0.49
C GLN A 169 0.90 18.43 -0.02
N ASP A 170 0.00 18.96 0.82
CA ASP A 170 -1.43 19.05 0.51
C ASP A 170 -2.10 20.15 1.33
N THR A 171 -3.24 20.63 0.83
CA THR A 171 -4.07 21.66 1.48
C THR A 171 -5.31 21.01 2.08
N PHE A 172 -5.50 21.21 3.39
CA PHE A 172 -6.67 20.73 4.12
C PHE A 172 -7.60 21.88 4.49
N TYR A 173 -8.89 21.76 4.17
CA TYR A 173 -9.89 22.69 4.64
C TYR A 173 -10.33 22.36 6.06
N VAL A 174 -9.98 23.22 7.02
CA VAL A 174 -10.26 23.03 8.45
C VAL A 174 -11.72 23.35 8.79
N GLY A 175 -12.23 24.42 8.22
CA GLY A 175 -13.59 24.90 8.51
C GLY A 175 -13.70 26.42 8.43
N ASN A 176 -14.75 26.97 9.07
CA ASN A 176 -15.01 28.40 9.12
C ASN A 176 -14.97 28.87 10.58
N LEU A 177 -14.08 29.80 10.90
CA LEU A 177 -13.95 30.40 12.23
C LEU A 177 -14.74 31.70 12.24
N LYS A 178 -15.65 31.86 13.22
CA LYS A 178 -16.48 33.07 13.36
C LYS A 178 -15.59 34.29 13.56
N GLY A 179 -15.75 35.31 12.72
CA GLY A 179 -14.96 36.55 12.75
C GLY A 179 -13.66 36.51 11.93
N VAL A 180 -13.16 35.34 11.54
CA VAL A 180 -11.95 35.17 10.72
C VAL A 180 -12.27 34.72 9.30
N GLY A 181 -13.24 33.81 9.15
CA GLY A 181 -13.62 33.25 7.85
C GLY A 181 -13.11 31.82 7.65
N ARG A 182 -12.92 31.47 6.38
CA ARG A 182 -12.44 30.12 5.98
C ARG A 182 -10.97 29.93 6.41
N ILE A 183 -10.69 28.75 6.99
CA ILE A 183 -9.34 28.38 7.40
C ILE A 183 -8.87 27.18 6.58
N TYR A 184 -7.70 27.32 6.02
CA TYR A 184 -6.98 26.28 5.30
C TYR A 184 -5.69 25.94 6.05
N GLN A 185 -5.37 24.67 6.11
CA GLN A 185 -4.10 24.17 6.63
C GLN A 185 -3.23 23.72 5.47
N GLN A 186 -2.07 24.32 5.30
CA GLN A 186 -1.02 23.76 4.48
C GLN A 186 -0.31 22.68 5.31
N THR A 187 -0.13 21.53 4.72
CA THR A 187 0.45 20.35 5.37
C THR A 187 1.61 19.82 4.54
N PHE A 188 2.71 19.51 5.21
CA PHE A 188 3.83 18.78 4.62
C PHE A 188 4.13 17.56 5.49
N VAL A 189 4.40 16.41 4.88
CA VAL A 189 4.78 15.16 5.56
C VAL A 189 5.96 14.53 4.83
N ASP A 190 7.07 14.29 5.53
CA ASP A 190 8.16 13.48 5.00
C ASP A 190 7.72 12.03 4.86
N THR A 191 7.85 11.48 3.66
CA THR A 191 7.29 10.15 3.35
C THR A 191 8.07 9.00 4.00
N TYR A 192 9.32 9.23 4.40
CA TYR A 192 10.13 8.25 5.12
C TYR A 192 9.80 8.24 6.61
N SER A 193 10.11 9.35 7.28
CA SER A 193 10.05 9.45 8.74
C SER A 193 8.66 9.74 9.30
N LYS A 194 7.74 10.24 8.47
CA LYS A 194 6.42 10.78 8.85
C LYS A 194 6.50 12.05 9.69
N VAL A 195 7.66 12.71 9.78
CA VAL A 195 7.75 14.07 10.33
C VAL A 195 6.85 14.97 9.53
N ALA A 196 6.01 15.74 10.22
CA ALA A 196 5.00 16.56 9.60
C ALA A 196 5.08 18.02 10.06
N PHE A 197 4.65 18.92 9.18
CA PHE A 197 4.52 20.35 9.43
C PHE A 197 3.14 20.82 9.00
N ALA A 198 2.56 21.74 9.75
CA ALA A 198 1.28 22.34 9.44
C ALA A 198 1.30 23.84 9.75
N LYS A 199 0.67 24.65 8.89
CA LYS A 199 0.50 26.08 9.09
C LYS A 199 -0.87 26.52 8.56
N LEU A 200 -1.52 27.42 9.28
CA LEU A 200 -2.89 27.87 9.00
C LEU A 200 -2.89 29.15 8.19
N TYR A 201 -3.85 29.26 7.27
CA TYR A 201 -4.05 30.41 6.40
C TYR A 201 -5.52 30.69 6.19
N ILE A 202 -5.85 31.93 5.88
CA ILE A 202 -7.20 32.36 5.51
C ILE A 202 -7.47 32.20 4.01
N SER A 203 -6.45 31.91 3.23
CA SER A 203 -6.52 31.73 1.78
C SER A 203 -5.72 30.52 1.33
N LYS A 204 -6.05 30.02 0.15
CA LYS A 204 -5.38 28.89 -0.53
C LYS A 204 -4.76 29.44 -1.82
N THR A 205 -3.47 29.71 -1.80
CA THR A 205 -2.73 30.33 -2.90
C THR A 205 -1.36 29.66 -3.09
N PRO A 206 -0.70 29.81 -4.25
CA PRO A 206 0.67 29.33 -4.46
C PRO A 206 1.65 29.87 -3.41
N ILE A 207 1.48 31.14 -3.01
CA ILE A 207 2.33 31.78 -1.99
C ILE A 207 2.19 31.10 -0.64
N THR A 208 0.95 30.78 -0.19
CA THR A 208 0.74 30.10 1.09
C THR A 208 1.31 28.69 1.11
N SER A 209 1.35 28.03 -0.06
CA SER A 209 1.97 26.70 -0.21
C SER A 209 3.50 26.79 -0.13
N ALA A 210 4.12 27.81 -0.75
CA ALA A 210 5.56 28.06 -0.66
C ALA A 210 5.98 28.53 0.72
N ASP A 211 5.15 29.34 1.38
CA ASP A 211 5.43 29.88 2.72
C ASP A 211 5.60 28.80 3.78
N LEU A 212 4.79 27.74 3.78
CA LEU A 212 4.99 26.59 4.68
C LEU A 212 6.38 25.96 4.50
N LEU A 213 6.83 25.79 3.24
CA LEU A 213 8.15 25.22 2.95
C LEU A 213 9.26 26.14 3.45
N ASN A 214 9.15 27.43 3.15
CA ASN A 214 10.15 28.43 3.50
C ASN A 214 10.27 28.66 5.02
N ASP A 215 9.13 28.70 5.72
CA ASP A 215 9.07 29.03 7.14
C ASP A 215 9.41 27.85 8.06
N LYS A 216 8.95 26.65 7.71
CA LYS A 216 9.04 25.49 8.63
C LYS A 216 9.84 24.33 8.06
N VAL A 217 9.62 23.95 6.80
CA VAL A 217 10.14 22.69 6.27
C VAL A 217 11.61 22.78 5.92
N LEU A 218 12.00 23.69 5.05
CA LEU A 218 13.39 23.78 4.57
C LEU A 218 14.36 24.16 5.71
N PRO A 219 14.05 25.12 6.61
CA PRO A 219 14.91 25.41 7.75
C PRO A 219 15.14 24.18 8.65
N PHE A 220 14.09 23.37 8.88
CA PHE A 220 14.21 22.15 9.66
C PHE A 220 15.14 21.13 9.00
N PHE A 221 14.93 20.82 7.70
CA PHE A 221 15.77 19.85 7.00
C PHE A 221 17.22 20.33 6.88
N THR A 222 17.44 21.63 6.66
CA THR A 222 18.77 22.25 6.69
C THR A 222 19.43 22.09 8.04
N GLN A 223 18.73 22.37 9.13
CA GLN A 223 19.23 22.17 10.51
C GLN A 223 19.60 20.70 10.77
N GLN A 224 18.83 19.77 10.20
CA GLN A 224 19.12 18.34 10.30
C GLN A 224 20.24 17.90 9.34
N GLN A 225 20.76 18.76 8.48
CA GLN A 225 21.77 18.44 7.45
C GLN A 225 21.27 17.35 6.48
N LEU A 226 19.98 17.42 6.14
CA LEU A 226 19.34 16.52 5.20
C LEU A 226 18.83 17.34 4.01
N PRO A 227 19.10 16.95 2.76
CA PRO A 227 18.53 17.63 1.59
C PRO A 227 17.06 17.27 1.47
N MET A 228 16.24 18.22 0.98
CA MET A 228 14.90 17.96 0.48
C MET A 228 14.99 17.82 -1.03
N LEU A 229 14.87 16.59 -1.55
CA LEU A 229 15.14 16.34 -2.97
C LEU A 229 13.89 16.48 -3.83
N ARG A 230 12.72 16.08 -3.33
CA ARG A 230 11.50 16.01 -4.12
C ARG A 230 10.24 16.26 -3.29
N ILE A 231 9.26 16.93 -3.88
CA ILE A 231 7.93 17.13 -3.26
C ILE A 231 6.84 16.63 -4.18
N LEU A 232 5.94 15.81 -3.61
CA LEU A 232 4.74 15.30 -4.24
C LEU A 232 3.54 16.16 -3.82
N THR A 233 2.79 16.67 -4.81
CA THR A 233 1.53 17.39 -4.59
C THR A 233 0.41 16.84 -5.46
N ASP A 234 -0.81 17.22 -5.18
CA ASP A 234 -1.90 17.11 -6.15
C ASP A 234 -1.73 18.11 -7.30
N ARG A 235 -2.75 18.22 -8.16
CA ARG A 235 -2.80 19.19 -9.28
C ARG A 235 -3.61 20.43 -8.95
N GLY A 236 -3.77 20.76 -7.68
CA GLY A 236 -4.45 21.96 -7.25
C GLY A 236 -3.80 23.24 -7.82
N THR A 237 -4.59 24.28 -7.99
CA THR A 237 -4.10 25.56 -8.54
C THR A 237 -3.09 26.25 -7.64
N GLU A 238 -3.02 25.87 -6.37
CA GLU A 238 -2.00 26.32 -5.42
C GLU A 238 -0.63 25.68 -5.63
N TYR A 239 -0.56 24.55 -6.36
CA TYR A 239 0.67 23.81 -6.66
C TYR A 239 1.04 23.82 -8.13
N CYS A 240 0.05 23.98 -9.02
CA CYS A 240 0.23 23.80 -10.44
C CYS A 240 -0.39 24.93 -11.24
N GLY A 241 0.40 25.52 -12.14
CA GLY A 241 0.02 26.54 -13.11
C GLY A 241 0.97 26.57 -14.31
N ARG A 242 1.06 27.72 -14.97
CA ARG A 242 2.09 27.96 -15.98
C ARG A 242 3.44 28.04 -15.26
N MET A 243 4.38 27.20 -15.66
CA MET A 243 5.63 26.97 -14.95
C MET A 243 6.50 28.23 -14.79
N ASP A 244 6.45 29.12 -15.77
CA ASP A 244 7.15 30.40 -15.84
C ASP A 244 6.53 31.53 -14.99
N GLN A 245 5.33 31.34 -14.47
CA GLN A 245 4.55 32.37 -13.74
C GLN A 245 3.94 31.88 -12.43
N HIS A 246 4.21 30.64 -12.02
CA HIS A 246 3.58 30.04 -10.85
C HIS A 246 4.52 30.06 -9.66
N ASP A 247 4.23 30.92 -8.66
CA ASP A 247 5.10 31.21 -7.51
C ASP A 247 5.60 29.96 -6.79
N TYR A 248 4.74 28.98 -6.58
CA TYR A 248 5.14 27.72 -5.90
C TYR A 248 6.14 26.92 -6.74
N GLN A 249 5.92 26.78 -8.04
CA GLN A 249 6.81 26.03 -8.92
C GLN A 249 8.15 26.73 -9.11
N LEU A 250 8.14 28.07 -9.22
CA LEU A 250 9.36 28.88 -9.24
C LEU A 250 10.13 28.75 -7.93
N TYR A 251 9.43 28.77 -6.79
CA TYR A 251 10.06 28.57 -5.48
C TYR A 251 10.78 27.22 -5.39
N LEU A 252 10.16 26.14 -5.83
CA LEU A 252 10.78 24.81 -5.85
C LEU A 252 12.00 24.76 -6.76
N ALA A 253 11.89 25.35 -7.96
CA ALA A 253 12.99 25.40 -8.91
C ALA A 253 14.22 26.18 -8.39
N ILE A 254 14.00 27.32 -7.69
CA ILE A 254 15.09 28.11 -7.07
C ILE A 254 15.80 27.33 -5.97
N ASN A 255 15.09 26.43 -5.28
CA ASN A 255 15.65 25.61 -4.20
C ASN A 255 16.13 24.21 -4.68
N ASP A 256 16.22 23.96 -5.98
CA ASP A 256 16.62 22.68 -6.58
C ASP A 256 15.79 21.48 -6.09
N ILE A 257 14.49 21.70 -5.90
CA ILE A 257 13.56 20.66 -5.43
C ILE A 257 12.71 20.17 -6.61
N ASP A 258 12.77 18.87 -6.89
CA ASP A 258 11.95 18.24 -7.91
C ASP A 258 10.46 18.27 -7.55
N HIS A 259 9.60 18.72 -8.47
CA HIS A 259 8.17 18.73 -8.30
C HIS A 259 7.51 17.53 -8.99
N THR A 260 7.03 16.58 -8.19
CA THR A 260 6.25 15.43 -8.65
C THR A 260 4.75 15.70 -8.46
N LYS A 261 3.94 15.38 -9.46
CA LYS A 261 2.48 15.61 -9.43
C LYS A 261 1.75 14.27 -9.45
N THR A 262 0.67 14.16 -8.67
CA THR A 262 -0.18 12.96 -8.70
C THR A 262 -0.83 12.77 -10.06
N LYS A 263 -1.15 11.53 -10.44
CA LYS A 263 -1.90 11.25 -11.67
C LYS A 263 -3.29 11.86 -11.60
N ALA A 264 -3.76 12.42 -12.73
CA ALA A 264 -5.14 12.88 -12.85
C ALA A 264 -6.10 11.71 -12.57
N GLN A 265 -7.13 11.95 -11.77
CA GLN A 265 -8.18 10.97 -11.40
C GLN A 265 -7.71 9.78 -10.51
N SER A 266 -6.55 9.85 -9.86
CA SER A 266 -6.11 8.85 -8.88
C SER A 266 -6.01 9.48 -7.49
N PRO A 267 -7.10 9.57 -6.71
CA PRO A 267 -7.10 10.19 -5.38
C PRO A 267 -6.18 9.48 -4.37
N GLN A 268 -5.81 8.22 -4.64
CA GLN A 268 -4.95 7.42 -3.74
C GLN A 268 -3.48 7.85 -3.74
N THR A 269 -3.07 8.74 -4.64
CA THR A 269 -1.65 9.09 -4.84
C THR A 269 -1.07 10.00 -3.76
N ASN A 270 -1.89 10.72 -2.99
CA ASN A 270 -1.45 11.53 -1.83
C ASN A 270 -1.90 10.94 -0.48
N GLY A 271 -2.02 9.62 -0.40
CA GLY A 271 -2.53 8.89 0.76
C GLY A 271 -1.76 9.13 2.09
N ILE A 272 -0.57 9.71 2.04
CA ILE A 272 0.22 10.07 3.23
C ILE A 272 -0.35 11.33 3.88
N CYS A 273 -0.56 12.40 3.11
CA CYS A 273 -1.21 13.62 3.61
C CYS A 273 -2.66 13.35 3.99
N GLU A 274 -3.42 12.60 3.21
CA GLU A 274 -4.81 12.23 3.55
C GLU A 274 -4.90 11.50 4.90
N ARG A 275 -3.99 10.55 5.15
CA ARG A 275 -3.91 9.85 6.44
C ARG A 275 -3.54 10.78 7.58
N PHE A 276 -2.62 11.70 7.35
CA PHE A 276 -2.27 12.74 8.32
C PHE A 276 -3.46 13.66 8.59
N HIS A 277 -4.18 14.12 7.55
CA HIS A 277 -5.39 14.95 7.70
C HIS A 277 -6.48 14.26 8.52
N LYS A 278 -6.68 12.95 8.30
CA LYS A 278 -7.60 12.15 9.13
C LYS A 278 -7.14 12.10 10.59
N THR A 279 -5.85 11.93 10.83
CA THR A 279 -5.28 11.90 12.18
C THR A 279 -5.45 13.23 12.89
N ILE A 280 -5.04 14.35 12.27
CA ILE A 280 -5.13 15.68 12.88
C ILE A 280 -6.59 16.11 13.09
N LEU A 281 -7.48 15.73 12.17
CA LEU A 281 -8.91 15.98 12.33
C LEU A 281 -9.47 15.31 13.59
N GLN A 282 -9.13 14.04 13.81
CA GLN A 282 -9.65 13.25 14.92
C GLN A 282 -8.97 13.55 16.26
N GLU A 283 -7.65 13.70 16.26
CA GLU A 283 -6.86 13.82 17.49
C GLU A 283 -6.67 15.28 17.95
N PHE A 284 -6.73 16.24 17.04
CA PHE A 284 -6.58 17.65 17.37
C PHE A 284 -7.88 18.44 17.17
N TYR A 285 -8.35 18.65 15.94
CA TYR A 285 -9.45 19.57 15.66
C TYR A 285 -10.76 19.20 16.36
N GLN A 286 -11.19 17.94 16.24
CA GLN A 286 -12.44 17.48 16.88
C GLN A 286 -12.39 17.54 18.41
N VAL A 287 -11.22 17.36 19.00
CA VAL A 287 -11.02 17.44 20.44
C VAL A 287 -10.98 18.90 20.89
N THR A 288 -10.19 19.71 20.21
CA THR A 288 -9.89 21.09 20.61
C THR A 288 -11.09 22.02 20.42
N PHE A 289 -11.83 21.90 19.30
CA PHE A 289 -13.03 22.69 19.05
C PHE A 289 -14.21 22.38 20.00
N ARG A 290 -14.17 21.23 20.69
CA ARG A 290 -15.14 20.92 21.76
C ARG A 290 -14.76 21.55 23.10
N LYS A 291 -13.50 21.89 23.29
CA LYS A 291 -12.96 22.38 24.58
C LYS A 291 -12.76 23.89 24.60
N LYS A 292 -12.47 24.49 23.43
CA LYS A 292 -12.05 25.89 23.32
C LYS A 292 -12.68 26.54 22.11
N LEU A 293 -13.16 27.78 22.30
CA LEU A 293 -13.58 28.67 21.24
C LEU A 293 -12.42 29.56 20.85
N TYR A 294 -12.05 29.55 19.59
CA TYR A 294 -10.98 30.40 19.05
C TYR A 294 -11.58 31.69 18.47
N VAL A 295 -10.93 32.79 18.74
CA VAL A 295 -11.31 34.12 18.23
C VAL A 295 -10.34 34.56 17.12
N THR A 296 -9.09 34.12 17.18
CA THR A 296 -8.04 34.49 16.23
C THR A 296 -7.38 33.24 15.61
N LEU A 297 -6.77 33.43 14.43
CA LEU A 297 -6.02 32.37 13.74
C LEU A 297 -4.74 32.02 14.54
N GLU A 298 -4.11 33.03 15.15
CA GLU A 298 -2.87 32.89 15.92
C GLU A 298 -3.04 31.98 17.14
N GLU A 299 -4.18 32.11 17.84
CA GLU A 299 -4.50 31.22 18.96
C GLU A 299 -4.62 29.76 18.51
N LEU A 300 -5.31 29.53 17.41
CA LEU A 300 -5.45 28.19 16.85
C LEU A 300 -4.12 27.66 16.35
N GLN A 301 -3.30 28.51 15.71
CA GLN A 301 -1.95 28.13 15.24
C GLN A 301 -1.04 27.75 16.41
N LYS A 302 -1.10 28.47 17.51
CA LYS A 302 -0.30 28.16 18.71
C LYS A 302 -0.62 26.76 19.26
N ASP A 303 -1.91 26.47 19.44
CA ASP A 303 -2.35 25.16 19.93
C ASP A 303 -2.02 24.04 18.91
N LEU A 304 -2.09 24.36 17.61
CA LEU A 304 -1.65 23.45 16.54
C LEU A 304 -0.14 23.17 16.62
N ASP A 305 0.69 24.18 16.85
CA ASP A 305 2.13 24.02 16.95
C ASP A 305 2.53 23.17 18.17
N GLU A 306 1.82 23.28 19.28
CA GLU A 306 1.99 22.41 20.45
C GLU A 306 1.61 20.95 20.13
N TRP A 307 0.49 20.74 19.43
CA TRP A 307 0.09 19.42 19.00
C TRP A 307 1.06 18.82 17.96
N MET A 308 1.59 19.62 17.05
CA MET A 308 2.61 19.18 16.07
C MET A 308 3.92 18.75 16.75
N LYS A 309 4.33 19.42 17.84
CA LYS A 309 5.46 18.97 18.66
C LYS A 309 5.18 17.59 19.28
N TYR A 310 3.99 17.40 19.84
CA TYR A 310 3.57 16.08 20.35
C TYR A 310 3.56 15.02 19.25
N TYR A 311 2.96 15.32 18.07
CA TYR A 311 2.88 14.41 16.94
C TYR A 311 4.27 13.94 16.49
N ASN A 312 5.23 14.85 16.35
CA ASN A 312 6.56 14.52 15.84
C ASN A 312 7.45 13.82 16.89
N ASN A 313 7.35 14.18 18.19
CA ASN A 313 8.31 13.77 19.20
C ASN A 313 7.78 12.70 20.18
N ALA A 314 6.47 12.59 20.37
CA ALA A 314 5.90 11.72 21.40
C ALA A 314 4.91 10.69 20.83
N ARG A 315 4.21 11.01 19.73
CA ARG A 315 3.24 10.09 19.12
C ARG A 315 3.94 8.98 18.35
N THR A 316 3.68 7.74 18.73
CA THR A 316 4.22 6.57 18.03
C THR A 316 3.42 6.24 16.76
N HIS A 317 4.11 5.73 15.74
CA HIS A 317 3.55 5.35 14.44
C HIS A 317 3.78 3.87 14.13
N GLN A 318 2.71 3.19 13.68
CA GLN A 318 2.75 1.78 13.29
C GLN A 318 3.11 1.57 11.80
N GLY A 319 3.50 2.63 11.10
CA GLY A 319 3.88 2.54 9.68
C GLY A 319 5.12 1.66 9.46
N LYS A 320 5.24 1.11 8.25
CA LYS A 320 6.28 0.14 7.83
C LYS A 320 7.71 0.54 8.21
N VAL A 321 8.06 1.83 8.15
CA VAL A 321 9.40 2.35 8.49
C VAL A 321 9.50 2.75 9.97
N CYS A 322 8.43 3.29 10.54
CA CYS A 322 8.43 3.75 11.94
C CYS A 322 8.43 2.59 12.94
N CYS A 323 7.66 1.53 12.70
CA CYS A 323 7.62 0.31 13.53
C CYS A 323 7.46 0.61 15.04
N GLY A 324 6.52 1.50 15.40
CA GLY A 324 6.28 1.89 16.79
C GLY A 324 7.14 3.04 17.31
N ARG A 325 8.07 3.57 16.51
CA ARG A 325 8.86 4.77 16.85
C ARG A 325 8.09 6.06 16.57
N THR A 326 8.56 7.16 17.14
CA THR A 326 8.07 8.49 16.78
C THR A 326 8.62 8.91 15.41
N PRO A 327 7.98 9.89 14.73
CA PRO A 327 8.50 10.46 13.49
C PRO A 327 9.94 10.99 13.65
N MET A 328 10.24 11.67 14.74
CA MET A 328 11.57 12.23 14.98
C MET A 328 12.64 11.14 15.22
N GLU A 329 12.33 10.12 16.00
CA GLU A 329 13.22 8.96 16.17
C GLU A 329 13.49 8.24 14.84
N THR A 330 12.46 8.13 13.99
CA THR A 330 12.57 7.53 12.67
C THR A 330 13.44 8.39 11.74
N LEU A 331 13.31 9.71 11.79
CA LEU A 331 14.14 10.65 11.03
C LEU A 331 15.61 10.53 11.45
N LEU A 332 15.89 10.59 12.75
CA LEU A 332 17.26 10.50 13.28
C LEU A 332 17.92 9.14 12.95
N GLY A 333 17.15 8.05 13.00
CA GLY A 333 17.63 6.74 12.56
C GLY A 333 17.92 6.69 11.06
N GLY A 334 17.05 7.28 10.24
CA GLY A 334 17.23 7.36 8.79
C GLY A 334 18.35 8.30 8.34
N LYS A 335 18.67 9.33 9.14
CA LYS A 335 19.82 10.23 8.91
C LYS A 335 21.14 9.46 8.92
N LYS A 336 21.30 8.46 9.80
CA LYS A 336 22.49 7.60 9.83
C LYS A 336 22.62 6.79 8.54
N VAL A 337 21.51 6.21 8.07
CA VAL A 337 21.48 5.45 6.81
C VAL A 337 21.84 6.34 5.62
N TRP A 338 21.36 7.57 5.61
CA TRP A 338 21.70 8.55 4.56
C TRP A 338 23.19 8.89 4.58
N ALA A 339 23.75 9.17 5.76
CA ALA A 339 25.17 9.49 5.93
C ALA A 339 26.08 8.34 5.47
N GLU A 340 25.77 7.11 5.87
CA GLU A 340 26.53 5.91 5.46
C GLU A 340 26.53 5.72 3.93
N LYS A 341 25.38 5.92 3.26
CA LYS A 341 25.28 5.81 1.80
C LYS A 341 26.02 6.90 1.04
N ASN A 342 26.07 8.14 1.57
CA ASN A 342 26.75 9.26 0.90
C ASN A 342 28.25 9.30 1.21
N LEU A 343 28.70 8.83 2.36
CA LEU A 343 30.14 8.67 2.64
C LEU A 343 30.79 7.59 1.79
N ALA A 344 30.04 6.62 1.31
CA ALA A 344 30.54 5.58 0.38
C ALA A 344 30.68 6.09 -1.09
N GLN A 345 30.25 7.33 -1.39
CA GLN A 345 30.34 7.95 -2.73
C GLN A 345 31.39 9.08 -2.81
N ILE A 346 32.09 9.40 -1.70
CA ILE A 346 33.25 10.30 -1.63
C ILE A 346 34.49 9.45 -1.50
#